data_6ce64099ba00043c0da7df3b5d5b5f68
#
_entry.id   6ce64099ba00043c0da7df3b5d5b5f68
#
_cell.length_a   1.000
_cell.length_b   1.000
_cell.length_c   1.000
_cell.angle_alpha   90.00
_cell.angle_beta   90.00
_cell.angle_gamma   90.00
#
_symmetry.space_group_name_H-M   'P 1'
#
loop_
_entity.id
_entity.type
_entity.pdbx_description
1 polymer ?
#
loop_
_entity_poly.entity_id
_entity_poly.type
_entity_poly.pdbx_seq_one_letter_code
_entity_poly.pdbx_strand_id
1 'polypeptide(L)'
;MAAYILVVDDDPDIRSLLRLHLASAGYEVGLAEDAIQAGYMVLARAPELIVTDVRMPYMDGFEFVAALRADNALPYIPVIFLTSVDDGDHRGRELGAVGYLLKPIRADRLLALVAQNVPGGPVPIG
;
A
#
# COMPACT_ATOMS: atom_id res chain seq x y z
N MET A 1 -1.66 0.62 -19.73
CA MET A 1 -2.69 0.79 -18.69
C MET A 1 -2.02 1.19 -17.39
N ALA A 2 -2.70 2.03 -16.61
CA ALA A 2 -2.16 2.48 -15.31
C ALA A 2 -2.12 1.31 -14.32
N ALA A 3 -1.04 1.21 -13.55
CA ALA A 3 -0.97 0.28 -12.45
C ALA A 3 -1.98 0.68 -11.36
N TYR A 4 -2.60 -0.31 -10.75
CA TYR A 4 -3.59 -0.10 -9.69
C TYR A 4 -2.93 -0.27 -8.31
N ILE A 5 -2.99 0.79 -7.51
CA ILE A 5 -2.42 0.85 -6.17
C ILE A 5 -3.55 0.92 -5.15
N LEU A 6 -3.53 0.06 -4.15
CA LEU A 6 -4.48 0.13 -3.04
C LEU A 6 -3.80 0.81 -1.85
N VAL A 7 -4.42 1.87 -1.34
CA VAL A 7 -3.97 2.59 -0.14
C VAL A 7 -4.87 2.24 1.02
N VAL A 8 -4.30 1.81 2.13
CA VAL A 8 -5.03 1.41 3.33
C VAL A 8 -4.55 2.25 4.50
N ASP A 9 -5.40 3.13 5.02
CA ASP A 9 -5.10 3.97 6.17
C ASP A 9 -6.42 4.42 6.80
N ASP A 10 -6.50 4.43 8.12
CA ASP A 10 -7.71 4.86 8.83
C ASP A 10 -7.85 6.39 8.89
N ASP A 11 -6.78 7.12 8.59
CA ASP A 11 -6.81 8.59 8.55
C ASP A 11 -7.26 9.06 7.17
N PRO A 12 -8.43 9.74 7.06
CA PRO A 12 -8.93 10.21 5.77
C PRO A 12 -8.03 11.25 5.12
N ASP A 13 -7.31 12.04 5.90
CA ASP A 13 -6.41 13.06 5.36
C ASP A 13 -5.19 12.41 4.69
N ILE A 14 -4.65 11.37 5.30
CA ILE A 14 -3.55 10.61 4.71
C ILE A 14 -4.01 9.90 3.44
N ARG A 15 -5.17 9.25 3.47
CA ARG A 15 -5.73 8.62 2.26
C ARG A 15 -5.85 9.61 1.10
N SER A 16 -6.41 10.79 1.37
CA SER A 16 -6.59 11.82 0.35
C SER A 16 -5.26 12.32 -0.19
N LEU A 17 -4.29 12.53 0.68
CA LEU A 17 -2.96 13.01 0.29
C LEU A 17 -2.23 11.99 -0.59
N LEU A 18 -2.22 10.73 -0.18
CA LEU A 18 -1.56 9.67 -0.95
C LEU A 18 -2.25 9.45 -2.29
N ARG A 19 -3.58 9.50 -2.31
CA ARG A 19 -4.33 9.41 -3.56
C ARG A 19 -3.94 10.53 -4.51
N LEU A 20 -3.84 11.75 -4.00
CA LEU A 20 -3.45 12.89 -4.82
C LEU A 20 -2.09 12.68 -5.47
N HIS A 21 -1.09 12.29 -4.68
CA HIS A 21 0.26 12.07 -5.18
C HIS A 21 0.33 10.93 -6.21
N LEU A 22 -0.31 9.81 -5.89
CA LEU A 22 -0.28 8.63 -6.77
C LEU A 22 -1.07 8.87 -8.06
N ALA A 23 -2.27 9.44 -7.97
CA ALA A 23 -3.08 9.74 -9.15
C ALA A 23 -2.40 10.77 -10.05
N SER A 24 -1.75 11.77 -9.47
CA SER A 24 -0.98 12.77 -10.24
C SER A 24 0.20 12.16 -10.98
N ALA A 25 0.74 11.06 -10.48
CA ALA A 25 1.83 10.34 -11.14
C ALA A 25 1.35 9.33 -12.19
N GLY A 26 0.03 9.22 -12.41
CA GLY A 26 -0.54 8.36 -13.44
C GLY A 26 -1.03 7.00 -12.96
N TYR A 27 -1.07 6.76 -11.65
CA TYR A 27 -1.59 5.50 -11.12
C TYR A 27 -3.09 5.56 -10.91
N GLU A 28 -3.74 4.39 -11.02
CA GLU A 28 -5.11 4.21 -10.56
C GLU A 28 -5.06 3.86 -9.07
N VAL A 29 -5.91 4.49 -8.26
CA VAL A 29 -5.81 4.38 -6.80
C VAL A 29 -7.14 3.93 -6.20
N GLY A 30 -7.10 2.87 -5.40
CA GLY A 30 -8.19 2.48 -4.53
C GLY A 30 -7.88 2.89 -3.10
N LEU A 31 -8.91 3.21 -2.33
CA LEU A 31 -8.75 3.63 -0.93
C LEU A 31 -9.57 2.72 -0.02
N ALA A 32 -8.94 2.24 1.05
CA ALA A 32 -9.59 1.48 2.10
C ALA A 32 -9.31 2.13 3.45
N GLU A 33 -10.29 2.15 4.32
CA GLU A 33 -10.17 2.79 5.63
C GLU A 33 -9.70 1.83 6.73
N ASP A 34 -9.74 0.53 6.47
CA ASP A 34 -9.28 -0.49 7.39
C ASP A 34 -8.93 -1.78 6.65
N ALA A 35 -8.39 -2.75 7.36
CA ALA A 35 -7.96 -4.02 6.77
C ALA A 35 -9.14 -4.88 6.28
N ILE A 36 -10.30 -4.75 6.89
CA ILE A 36 -11.48 -5.51 6.48
C ILE A 36 -11.97 -5.03 5.12
N GLN A 37 -12.12 -3.72 4.95
CA GLN A 37 -12.48 -3.14 3.67
C GLN A 37 -11.42 -3.45 2.60
N ALA A 38 -10.15 -3.32 2.97
CA ALA A 38 -9.05 -3.64 2.06
C ALA A 38 -9.08 -5.10 1.59
N GLY A 39 -9.37 -6.03 2.50
CA GLY A 39 -9.50 -7.45 2.15
C GLY A 39 -10.56 -7.71 1.09
N TYR A 40 -11.74 -7.12 1.26
CA TYR A 40 -12.81 -7.23 0.24
C TYR A 40 -12.39 -6.64 -1.10
N MET A 41 -11.69 -5.50 -1.07
CA MET A 41 -11.23 -4.84 -2.30
C MET A 41 -10.20 -5.69 -3.03
N VAL A 42 -9.27 -6.31 -2.30
CA VAL A 42 -8.26 -7.20 -2.90
C VAL A 42 -8.90 -8.42 -3.55
N LEU A 43 -9.90 -9.01 -2.90
CA LEU A 43 -10.61 -10.16 -3.46
C LEU A 43 -11.40 -9.79 -4.73
N ALA A 44 -11.96 -8.58 -4.78
CA ALA A 44 -12.69 -8.12 -5.96
C ALA A 44 -11.76 -7.81 -7.13
N ARG A 45 -10.60 -7.21 -6.83
CA ARG A 45 -9.58 -6.87 -7.82
C ARG A 45 -8.22 -6.76 -7.15
N ALA A 46 -7.32 -7.67 -7.44
CA ALA A 46 -5.98 -7.65 -6.85
C ALA A 46 -5.18 -6.43 -7.37
N PRO A 47 -4.67 -5.59 -6.47
CA PRO A 47 -3.84 -4.45 -6.89
C PRO A 47 -2.42 -4.91 -7.28
N GLU A 48 -1.72 -4.09 -8.03
CA GLU A 48 -0.32 -4.33 -8.35
C GLU A 48 0.61 -3.99 -7.19
N LEU A 49 0.13 -3.17 -6.24
CA LEU A 49 0.90 -2.80 -5.04
C LEU A 49 -0.07 -2.31 -3.97
N ILE A 50 0.28 -2.59 -2.71
CA ILE A 50 -0.48 -2.10 -1.56
C ILE A 50 0.42 -1.17 -0.75
N VAL A 51 -0.11 0.00 -0.38
CA VAL A 51 0.50 0.91 0.59
C VAL A 51 -0.41 0.91 1.81
N THR A 52 0.05 0.37 2.93
CA THR A 52 -0.79 0.21 4.11
C THR A 52 -0.14 0.78 5.37
N ASP A 53 -0.97 1.44 6.18
CA ASP A 53 -0.60 1.80 7.54
C ASP A 53 -0.40 0.53 8.37
N VAL A 54 0.43 0.60 9.40
CA VAL A 54 0.61 -0.48 10.36
C VAL A 54 -0.50 -0.45 11.41
N ARG A 55 -0.75 0.69 12.00
CA ARG A 55 -1.73 0.82 13.09
C ARG A 55 -3.11 1.17 12.57
N MET A 56 -4.01 0.19 12.59
CA MET A 56 -5.39 0.35 12.14
C MET A 56 -6.34 -0.37 13.10
N PRO A 57 -7.62 0.03 13.13
CA PRO A 57 -8.60 -0.70 13.94
C PRO A 57 -8.85 -2.11 13.39
N TYR A 58 -9.26 -3.02 14.26
CA TYR A 58 -9.64 -4.42 14.01
C TYR A 58 -8.46 -5.34 13.70
N MET A 59 -7.64 -5.00 12.74
CA MET A 59 -6.50 -5.79 12.30
C MET A 59 -5.39 -4.83 11.86
N ASP A 60 -4.18 -4.98 12.41
CA ASP A 60 -3.09 -4.11 12.01
C ASP A 60 -2.56 -4.46 10.61
N GLY A 61 -1.68 -3.59 10.07
CA GLY A 61 -1.15 -3.79 8.73
C GLY A 61 -0.33 -5.06 8.58
N PHE A 62 0.40 -5.46 9.61
CA PHE A 62 1.17 -6.71 9.59
C PHE A 62 0.26 -7.93 9.53
N GLU A 63 -0.78 -7.95 10.35
CA GLU A 63 -1.78 -9.02 10.36
C GLU A 63 -2.51 -9.12 9.02
N PHE A 64 -2.85 -7.96 8.45
CA PHE A 64 -3.50 -7.89 7.15
C PHE A 64 -2.61 -8.52 6.06
N VAL A 65 -1.35 -8.13 5.99
CA VAL A 65 -0.42 -8.66 4.98
C VAL A 65 -0.14 -10.14 5.23
N ALA A 66 -0.01 -10.57 6.48
CA ALA A 66 0.14 -12.00 6.79
C ALA A 66 -1.02 -12.81 6.25
N ALA A 67 -2.26 -12.32 6.40
CA ALA A 67 -3.44 -12.97 5.86
C ALA A 67 -3.41 -13.04 4.32
N LEU A 68 -2.96 -11.97 3.66
CA LEU A 68 -2.82 -11.98 2.20
C LEU A 68 -1.78 -13.00 1.74
N ARG A 69 -0.64 -13.09 2.44
CA ARG A 69 0.44 -14.03 2.10
C ARG A 69 0.02 -15.48 2.29
N ALA A 70 -0.88 -15.73 3.25
CA ALA A 70 -1.37 -17.07 3.53
C ALA A 70 -2.43 -17.53 2.52
N ASP A 71 -3.00 -16.64 1.73
CA ASP A 71 -4.04 -16.99 0.76
C ASP A 71 -3.42 -17.39 -0.56
N ASN A 72 -3.41 -18.69 -0.84
CA ASN A 72 -2.80 -19.26 -2.05
C ASN A 72 -3.56 -18.90 -3.33
N ALA A 73 -4.79 -18.41 -3.22
CA ALA A 73 -5.58 -17.98 -4.38
C ALA A 73 -5.18 -16.59 -4.87
N LEU A 74 -4.44 -15.81 -4.06
CA LEU A 74 -4.01 -14.48 -4.43
C LEU A 74 -2.62 -14.50 -5.06
N PRO A 75 -2.38 -13.62 -6.04
CA PRO A 75 -1.02 -13.43 -6.57
C PRO A 75 -0.14 -12.78 -5.51
N TYR A 76 1.18 -12.81 -5.72
CA TYR A 76 2.07 -12.02 -4.90
C TYR A 76 1.82 -10.53 -5.15
N ILE A 77 1.58 -9.77 -4.08
CA ILE A 77 1.35 -8.33 -4.15
C ILE A 77 2.44 -7.64 -3.34
N PRO A 78 3.28 -6.79 -3.95
CA PRO A 78 4.27 -6.03 -3.19
C PRO A 78 3.59 -5.06 -2.23
N VAL A 79 4.16 -4.91 -1.03
CA VAL A 79 3.59 -4.10 0.04
C VAL A 79 4.61 -3.10 0.56
N ILE A 80 4.18 -1.85 0.69
CA ILE A 80 4.90 -0.78 1.37
C ILE A 80 4.14 -0.47 2.66
N PHE A 81 4.84 -0.48 3.80
CA PHE A 81 4.25 -0.08 5.07
C PHE A 81 4.48 1.40 5.36
N LEU A 82 3.44 2.06 5.84
CA LEU A 82 3.52 3.42 6.40
C LEU A 82 3.68 3.27 7.91
N THR A 83 4.78 3.76 8.46
CA THR A 83 5.11 3.50 9.87
C THR A 83 5.36 4.79 10.64
N SER A 84 5.13 4.73 11.94
CA SER A 84 5.73 5.68 12.88
C SER A 84 7.03 5.08 13.43
N VAL A 85 7.79 5.90 14.17
CA VAL A 85 9.15 5.58 14.60
C VAL A 85 9.29 4.21 15.29
N ASP A 86 8.27 3.77 16.03
CA ASP A 86 8.36 2.61 16.91
C ASP A 86 7.65 1.35 16.39
N ASP A 87 7.29 1.29 15.12
CA ASP A 87 6.48 0.17 14.62
C ASP A 87 7.26 -1.11 14.29
N GLY A 88 8.58 -1.11 14.38
CA GLY A 88 9.39 -2.32 14.24
C GLY A 88 9.40 -2.91 12.83
N ASP A 89 10.41 -2.56 12.06
CA ASP A 89 10.48 -2.91 10.63
C ASP A 89 10.76 -4.38 10.36
N HIS A 90 11.34 -5.13 11.31
CA HIS A 90 11.72 -6.53 11.08
C HIS A 90 10.52 -7.43 10.77
N ARG A 91 9.35 -7.19 11.38
CA ARG A 91 8.16 -7.99 11.11
C ARG A 91 7.68 -7.81 9.68
N GLY A 92 7.74 -6.59 9.17
CA GLY A 92 7.41 -6.33 7.77
C GLY A 92 8.38 -7.03 6.81
N ARG A 93 9.66 -7.09 7.15
CA ARG A 93 10.65 -7.81 6.34
C ARG A 93 10.32 -9.30 6.26
N GLU A 94 9.93 -9.90 7.37
CA GLU A 94 9.51 -11.31 7.39
C GLU A 94 8.30 -11.56 6.49
N LEU A 95 7.45 -10.55 6.31
CA LEU A 95 6.29 -10.60 5.44
C LEU A 95 6.61 -10.26 3.98
N GLY A 96 7.87 -9.97 3.67
CA GLY A 96 8.29 -9.66 2.31
C GLY A 96 7.93 -8.26 1.85
N ALA A 97 7.88 -7.28 2.76
CA ALA A 97 7.65 -5.89 2.39
C ALA A 97 8.76 -5.37 1.48
N VAL A 98 8.39 -4.60 0.46
CA VAL A 98 9.35 -4.01 -0.47
C VAL A 98 9.87 -2.67 0.02
N GLY A 99 9.25 -2.09 1.05
CA GLY A 99 9.74 -0.87 1.65
C GLY A 99 8.89 -0.37 2.81
N TYR A 100 9.42 0.66 3.44
CA TYR A 100 8.80 1.37 4.55
C TYR A 100 8.90 2.84 4.31
N LEU A 101 7.83 3.57 4.62
CA LEU A 101 7.82 5.02 4.59
C LEU A 101 7.45 5.53 5.96
N LEU A 102 8.33 6.34 6.55
CA LEU A 102 8.10 6.92 7.86
C LEU A 102 7.17 8.14 7.74
N LYS A 103 6.18 8.22 8.59
CA LYS A 103 5.29 9.39 8.65
C LYS A 103 6.03 10.58 9.30
N PRO A 104 5.86 11.80 8.80
CA PRO A 104 5.00 12.22 7.68
C PRO A 104 5.57 11.80 6.32
N ILE A 105 4.69 11.38 5.41
CA ILE A 105 5.08 10.78 4.14
C ILE A 105 5.57 11.85 3.17
N ARG A 106 6.75 11.62 2.60
CA ARG A 106 7.29 12.48 1.53
C ARG A 106 6.86 11.91 0.18
N ALA A 107 6.27 12.78 -0.65
CA ALA A 107 5.78 12.38 -1.97
C ALA A 107 6.88 11.80 -2.86
N ASP A 108 8.06 12.41 -2.86
CA ASP A 108 9.18 11.96 -3.67
C ASP A 108 9.63 10.54 -3.31
N ARG A 109 9.66 10.22 -2.03
CA ARG A 109 10.03 8.87 -1.57
C ARG A 109 8.95 7.85 -1.88
N LEU A 110 7.68 8.22 -1.68
CA LEU A 110 6.55 7.36 -2.04
C LEU A 110 6.60 6.99 -3.52
N LEU A 111 6.71 7.99 -4.38
CA LEU A 111 6.67 7.77 -5.82
C LEU A 111 7.87 6.99 -6.33
N ALA A 112 9.06 7.24 -5.78
CA ALA A 112 10.25 6.48 -6.15
C ALA A 112 10.10 5.00 -5.78
N LEU A 113 9.62 4.72 -4.56
CA LEU A 113 9.47 3.34 -4.08
C LEU A 113 8.38 2.60 -4.84
N VAL A 114 7.27 3.25 -5.14
CA VAL A 114 6.20 2.67 -5.95
C VAL A 114 6.70 2.35 -7.36
N ALA A 115 7.38 3.28 -8.01
CA ALA A 115 7.89 3.08 -9.37
C ALA A 115 8.87 1.91 -9.47
N GLN A 116 9.65 1.65 -8.42
CA GLN A 116 10.58 0.53 -8.38
C GLN A 116 9.90 -0.83 -8.27
N ASN A 117 8.64 -0.87 -7.85
CA ASN A 117 7.98 -2.10 -7.45
C ASN A 117 6.69 -2.41 -8.22
N VAL A 118 6.33 -1.61 -9.21
CA VAL A 118 5.19 -1.91 -10.08
C VAL A 118 5.66 -2.20 -11.50
N PRO A 119 5.03 -3.18 -12.17
CA PRO A 119 5.39 -3.50 -13.56
C PRO A 119 5.14 -2.31 -14.48
N GLY A 120 6.13 -1.94 -15.29
CA GLY A 120 6.01 -0.86 -16.26
C GLY A 120 6.06 0.55 -15.69
N GLY A 121 6.07 0.69 -14.36
CA GLY A 121 6.09 2.00 -13.71
C GLY A 121 4.83 2.83 -13.96
N PRO A 122 4.87 4.15 -13.69
CA PRO A 122 3.72 5.02 -13.90
C PRO A 122 3.46 5.27 -15.39
N VAL A 123 2.19 5.57 -15.71
CA VAL A 123 1.84 5.97 -17.07
C VAL A 123 2.38 7.38 -17.32
N PRO A 124 3.09 7.60 -18.43
CA PRO A 124 3.60 8.94 -18.73
C PRO A 124 2.46 9.96 -18.82
N ILE A 125 2.67 11.12 -18.24
CA ILE A 125 1.70 12.22 -18.26
C ILE A 125 2.14 13.21 -19.33
N GLY A 126 1.33 13.36 -20.33
CA GLY A 126 1.55 14.37 -21.37
C GLY A 126 2.40 13.95 -22.49
#